data_405b10a25262cd7bd903c55d8f5ae5c1
#
_entry.id   405b10a25262cd7bd903c55d8f5ae5c1
#
_cell.length_a   1.000
_cell.length_b   1.000
_cell.length_c   1.000
_cell.angle_alpha   90.00
_cell.angle_beta   90.00
_cell.angle_gamma   90.00
#
_symmetry.space_group_name_H-M   'P 1'
#
loop_
_entity.id
_entity.type
_entity.pdbx_description
1 polymer ?
#
loop_
_entity_poly.entity_id
_entity_poly.type
_entity_poly.pdbx_seq_one_letter_code
_entity_poly.pdbx_strand_id
1 'polypeptide(L)'
;MRQAALPLLDFFECNGRIFLKFFALPNPQSQAKVSAGLTRRTPLFAIIHAAGWPIYFLLAVSIIAVALIIERFMILRKEKIVPGGLLEKVLVAYQKQGVSEDMLERLSQDSPLGQVLASGLRNYRSSRDVMKDAIEEAGSAVAHELERFLTTLGTIATISPLMGLFGTVVGMIEIFGSQSPTGSNPQELAHGISVALYNTGFGLVIAIPAMIFFRHFRGRVEGFVVEMEQQAARLVDVVHGERFEFQPPHTQV
;
A
#
# COMPACT_ATOMS: atom_id res chain seq x y z
N MET A 1 -23.31 -0.96 -3.36
CA MET A 1 -22.37 -0.60 -2.25
C MET A 1 -22.00 -1.73 -1.28
N ARG A 2 -22.66 -2.89 -1.28
CA ARG A 2 -22.38 -4.01 -0.32
C ARG A 2 -21.39 -5.08 -0.80
N GLN A 3 -21.04 -5.15 -2.08
CA GLN A 3 -20.22 -6.23 -2.64
C GLN A 3 -18.69 -5.97 -2.64
N ALA A 4 -18.23 -4.74 -2.41
CA ALA A 4 -16.80 -4.43 -2.38
C ALA A 4 -16.16 -4.60 -0.98
N ALA A 5 -16.94 -4.81 0.07
CA ALA A 5 -16.45 -4.95 1.45
C ALA A 5 -16.21 -6.42 1.87
N LEU A 6 -16.76 -7.39 1.15
CA LEU A 6 -16.65 -8.82 1.49
C LEU A 6 -15.22 -9.38 1.42
N PRO A 7 -14.39 -9.11 0.39
CA PRO A 7 -13.05 -9.66 0.36
C PRO A 7 -12.09 -9.03 1.38
N LEU A 8 -12.41 -7.83 1.88
CA LEU A 8 -11.61 -7.15 2.91
C LEU A 8 -11.89 -7.72 4.32
N LEU A 9 -13.13 -8.06 4.61
CA LEU A 9 -13.51 -8.69 5.88
C LEU A 9 -12.95 -10.12 5.98
N ASP A 10 -13.03 -10.91 4.90
CA ASP A 10 -12.45 -12.26 4.85
C ASP A 10 -10.92 -12.24 4.94
N PHE A 11 -10.26 -11.24 4.34
CA PHE A 11 -8.80 -11.06 4.44
C PHE A 11 -8.38 -10.63 5.85
N PHE A 12 -9.15 -9.74 6.51
CA PHE A 12 -8.90 -9.34 7.89
C PHE A 12 -9.19 -10.47 8.88
N GLU A 13 -10.25 -11.26 8.66
CA GLU A 13 -10.55 -12.44 9.49
C GLU A 13 -9.51 -13.55 9.31
N CYS A 14 -9.07 -13.82 8.10
CA CYS A 14 -8.04 -14.82 7.83
C CYS A 14 -6.66 -14.42 8.39
N ASN A 15 -6.23 -13.17 8.19
CA ASN A 15 -4.97 -12.67 8.73
C ASN A 15 -5.03 -12.38 10.23
N GLY A 16 -6.15 -11.89 10.74
CA GLY A 16 -6.37 -11.70 12.18
C GLY A 16 -6.33 -13.02 12.95
N ARG A 17 -6.84 -14.12 12.37
CA ARG A 17 -6.75 -15.47 12.95
C ARG A 17 -5.34 -16.05 12.89
N ILE A 18 -4.57 -15.75 11.85
CA ILE A 18 -3.16 -16.16 11.74
C ILE A 18 -2.32 -15.34 12.72
N PHE A 19 -2.56 -14.03 12.84
CA PHE A 19 -1.88 -13.16 13.79
C PHE A 19 -2.21 -13.53 15.25
N LEU A 20 -3.47 -13.80 15.57
CA LEU A 20 -3.89 -14.29 16.89
C LEU A 20 -3.35 -15.71 17.20
N LYS A 21 -3.27 -16.61 16.22
CA LYS A 21 -2.64 -17.93 16.40
C LYS A 21 -1.13 -17.86 16.56
N PHE A 22 -0.46 -16.94 15.89
CA PHE A 22 1.00 -16.76 16.03
C PHE A 22 1.37 -16.11 17.37
N PHE A 23 0.48 -15.25 17.91
CA PHE A 23 0.65 -14.63 19.22
C PHE A 23 0.08 -15.45 20.39
N ALA A 24 -0.72 -16.48 20.10
CA ALA A 24 -1.43 -17.32 21.08
C ALA A 24 -0.75 -18.68 21.29
N LEU A 25 0.55 -18.71 21.52
CA LEU A 25 1.23 -19.88 22.11
C LEU A 25 2.33 -19.43 23.04
N PRO A 26 2.25 -19.81 24.30
CA PRO A 26 2.52 -21.14 24.75
C PRO A 26 1.58 -21.67 25.86
N ASN A 27 1.57 -22.99 25.99
CA ASN A 27 1.07 -23.88 27.04
C ASN A 27 0.48 -23.23 28.31
N PRO A 28 -0.81 -23.46 28.65
CA PRO A 28 -1.51 -22.85 29.78
C PRO A 28 -0.90 -23.10 31.15
N GLN A 29 -0.02 -24.07 31.31
CA GLN A 29 0.64 -24.34 32.59
C GLN A 29 1.88 -23.47 32.87
N SER A 30 2.50 -22.87 31.84
CA SER A 30 3.58 -21.90 32.05
C SER A 30 3.05 -20.47 32.31
N GLN A 31 1.82 -20.20 31.93
CA GLN A 31 1.15 -18.90 32.09
C GLN A 31 0.80 -18.58 33.55
N ALA A 32 0.54 -19.59 34.39
CA ALA A 32 0.14 -19.37 35.78
C ALA A 32 1.25 -18.77 36.66
N LYS A 33 2.53 -18.98 36.33
CA LYS A 33 3.67 -18.37 37.06
C LYS A 33 4.10 -17.01 36.51
N VAL A 34 3.82 -16.73 35.22
CA VAL A 34 4.12 -15.44 34.59
C VAL A 34 3.00 -14.43 34.84
N SER A 35 1.74 -14.89 34.93
CA SER A 35 0.59 -14.02 35.14
C SER A 35 0.49 -13.40 36.55
N ALA A 36 1.09 -14.01 37.55
CA ALA A 36 1.11 -13.44 38.93
C ALA A 36 1.99 -12.18 39.07
N GLY A 37 2.91 -11.94 38.12
CA GLY A 37 3.76 -10.74 38.09
C GLY A 37 3.30 -9.63 37.14
N LEU A 38 2.35 -9.92 36.21
CA LEU A 38 1.97 -9.02 35.12
C LEU A 38 0.68 -8.22 35.37
N THR A 39 0.10 -8.29 36.57
CA THR A 39 -1.14 -7.55 36.88
C THR A 39 -0.90 -6.11 37.31
N ARG A 40 0.31 -5.57 37.19
CA ARG A 40 0.51 -4.12 37.12
C ARG A 40 0.33 -3.71 35.67
N ARG A 41 -0.79 -3.07 35.37
CA ARG A 41 -0.98 -2.28 34.14
C ARG A 41 0.18 -1.27 34.06
N THR A 42 1.30 -1.68 33.47
CA THR A 42 2.33 -0.72 33.09
C THR A 42 1.69 0.12 32.00
N PRO A 43 1.41 1.41 32.22
CA PRO A 43 0.82 2.24 31.19
C PRO A 43 1.76 2.18 29.96
N LEU A 44 1.21 2.06 28.76
CA LEU A 44 1.99 2.06 27.51
C LEU A 44 3.06 3.18 27.50
N PHE A 45 2.75 4.31 28.13
CA PHE A 45 3.67 5.41 28.36
C PHE A 45 4.95 5.02 29.14
N ALA A 46 4.85 4.13 30.12
CA ALA A 46 6.04 3.68 30.86
C ALA A 46 6.96 2.82 30.00
N ILE A 47 6.39 2.00 29.11
CA ILE A 47 7.16 1.20 28.15
C ILE A 47 7.83 2.10 27.12
N ILE A 48 7.11 3.09 26.59
CA ILE A 48 7.64 4.07 25.63
C ILE A 48 8.79 4.87 26.27
N HIS A 49 8.62 5.35 27.49
CA HIS A 49 9.70 6.07 28.21
C HIS A 49 10.91 5.17 28.51
N ALA A 50 10.67 3.91 28.84
CA ALA A 50 11.72 2.97 29.16
C ALA A 50 12.53 2.55 27.92
N ALA A 51 11.91 2.52 26.71
CA ALA A 51 12.56 2.09 25.47
C ALA A 51 13.55 3.12 24.90
N GLY A 52 13.68 4.31 25.50
CA GLY A 52 14.64 5.33 25.12
C GLY A 52 14.25 6.14 23.88
N TRP A 53 15.17 6.96 23.38
CA TRP A 53 14.90 7.87 22.26
C TRP A 53 14.56 7.17 20.91
N PRO A 54 15.06 5.95 20.57
CA PRO A 54 14.77 5.34 19.27
C PRO A 54 13.29 5.03 19.04
N ILE A 55 12.51 4.82 20.12
CA ILE A 55 11.08 4.52 20.00
C ILE A 55 10.28 5.69 19.44
N TYR A 56 10.69 6.93 19.71
CA TYR A 56 9.98 8.11 19.18
C TYR A 56 10.08 8.18 17.66
N PHE A 57 11.22 7.76 17.09
CA PHE A 57 11.36 7.64 15.64
C PHE A 57 10.44 6.57 15.07
N LEU A 58 10.37 5.39 15.70
CA LEU A 58 9.47 4.33 15.30
C LEU A 58 7.99 4.75 15.37
N LEU A 59 7.60 5.52 16.39
CA LEU A 59 6.25 6.08 16.50
C LEU A 59 5.93 7.04 15.35
N ALA A 60 6.85 7.94 15.01
CA ALA A 60 6.68 8.84 13.87
C ALA A 60 6.52 8.07 12.56
N VAL A 61 7.36 7.08 12.31
CA VAL A 61 7.28 6.19 11.13
C VAL A 61 5.97 5.40 11.11
N SER A 62 5.47 4.95 12.27
CA SER A 62 4.18 4.26 12.39
C SER A 62 3.02 5.15 11.95
N ILE A 63 2.99 6.41 12.39
CA ILE A 63 1.95 7.37 12.00
C ILE A 63 1.97 7.61 10.49
N ILE A 64 3.17 7.78 9.92
CA ILE A 64 3.34 7.96 8.47
C ILE A 64 2.86 6.72 7.71
N ALA A 65 3.22 5.51 8.17
CA ALA A 65 2.78 4.27 7.53
C ALA A 65 1.26 4.13 7.51
N VAL A 66 0.59 4.40 8.63
CA VAL A 66 -0.88 4.36 8.74
C VAL A 66 -1.52 5.41 7.83
N ALA A 67 -1.00 6.63 7.80
CA ALA A 67 -1.49 7.69 6.92
C ALA A 67 -1.39 7.30 5.44
N LEU A 68 -0.24 6.75 5.01
CA LEU A 68 -0.03 6.27 3.65
C LEU A 68 -0.97 5.10 3.29
N ILE A 69 -1.21 4.16 4.20
CA ILE A 69 -2.13 3.05 3.98
C ILE A 69 -3.55 3.58 3.75
N ILE A 70 -4.02 4.49 4.61
CA ILE A 70 -5.37 5.08 4.49
C ILE A 70 -5.50 5.87 3.18
N GLU A 71 -4.52 6.69 2.85
CA GLU A 71 -4.49 7.46 1.60
C GLU A 71 -4.60 6.53 0.38
N ARG A 72 -3.79 5.46 0.34
CA ARG A 72 -3.79 4.49 -0.75
C ARG A 72 -5.12 3.74 -0.89
N PHE A 73 -5.77 3.38 0.21
CA PHE A 73 -7.11 2.81 0.17
C PHE A 73 -8.15 3.74 -0.48
N MET A 74 -8.01 5.05 -0.31
CA MET A 74 -8.93 6.03 -0.88
C MET A 74 -8.65 6.32 -2.37
N ILE A 75 -7.37 6.28 -2.77
CA ILE A 75 -6.96 6.62 -4.14
C ILE A 75 -7.06 5.41 -5.07
N LEU A 76 -6.59 4.23 -4.65
CA LEU A 76 -6.56 3.01 -5.46
C LEU A 76 -7.95 2.32 -5.54
N ARG A 77 -9.00 3.11 -5.76
CA ARG A 77 -10.34 2.57 -6.05
C ARG A 77 -10.49 2.39 -7.55
N LYS A 78 -10.94 1.20 -7.98
CA LYS A 78 -11.13 0.88 -9.40
C LYS A 78 -11.97 1.93 -10.14
N GLU A 79 -13.03 2.40 -9.50
CA GLU A 79 -13.96 3.40 -10.06
C GLU A 79 -13.29 4.75 -10.39
N LYS A 80 -12.17 5.08 -9.70
CA LYS A 80 -11.43 6.32 -9.92
C LYS A 80 -10.33 6.17 -10.96
N ILE A 81 -9.71 4.98 -11.06
CA ILE A 81 -8.55 4.77 -11.95
C ILE A 81 -9.01 4.28 -13.32
N VAL A 82 -9.88 3.25 -13.32
CA VAL A 82 -10.43 2.65 -14.53
C VAL A 82 -11.97 2.66 -14.41
N PRO A 83 -12.63 3.79 -14.71
CA PRO A 83 -14.08 3.84 -14.71
C PRO A 83 -14.68 2.87 -15.72
N GLY A 84 -15.65 2.07 -15.29
CA GLY A 84 -16.33 1.12 -16.17
C GLY A 84 -17.05 1.84 -17.33
N GLY A 85 -16.86 1.34 -18.56
CA GLY A 85 -17.54 1.89 -19.74
C GLY A 85 -16.99 3.22 -20.25
N LEU A 86 -15.83 3.69 -19.74
CA LEU A 86 -15.22 4.93 -20.22
C LEU A 86 -14.80 4.80 -21.70
N LEU A 87 -14.18 3.70 -22.07
CA LEU A 87 -13.76 3.44 -23.44
C LEU A 87 -14.95 3.49 -24.41
N GLU A 88 -16.06 2.83 -24.07
CA GLU A 88 -17.28 2.82 -24.91
C GLU A 88 -17.84 4.23 -25.11
N LYS A 89 -17.88 5.04 -24.03
CA LYS A 89 -18.32 6.43 -24.12
C LYS A 89 -17.41 7.26 -25.04
N VAL A 90 -16.11 7.05 -24.91
CA VAL A 90 -15.09 7.73 -25.75
C VAL A 90 -15.22 7.33 -27.21
N LEU A 91 -15.40 6.03 -27.52
CA LEU A 91 -15.60 5.53 -28.86
C LEU A 91 -16.87 6.07 -29.51
N VAL A 92 -17.99 6.10 -28.78
CA VAL A 92 -19.25 6.69 -29.26
C VAL A 92 -19.12 8.18 -29.53
N ALA A 93 -18.43 8.92 -28.66
CA ALA A 93 -18.18 10.33 -28.86
C ALA A 93 -17.27 10.58 -30.07
N TYR A 94 -16.22 9.78 -30.24
CA TYR A 94 -15.34 9.82 -31.41
C TYR A 94 -16.10 9.61 -32.73
N GLN A 95 -16.99 8.62 -32.77
CA GLN A 95 -17.78 8.33 -33.97
C GLN A 95 -18.82 9.41 -34.31
N LYS A 96 -19.42 10.05 -33.29
CA LYS A 96 -20.48 11.06 -33.49
C LYS A 96 -19.98 12.46 -33.77
N GLN A 97 -18.95 12.90 -33.09
CA GLN A 97 -18.50 14.31 -33.06
C GLN A 97 -17.04 14.47 -33.52
N GLY A 98 -16.32 13.37 -33.69
CA GLY A 98 -14.87 13.40 -33.89
C GLY A 98 -14.13 13.76 -32.61
N VAL A 99 -12.84 14.11 -32.75
CA VAL A 99 -11.98 14.52 -31.64
C VAL A 99 -12.03 16.04 -31.51
N SER A 100 -12.44 16.56 -30.35
CA SER A 100 -12.34 17.97 -29.98
C SER A 100 -11.37 18.16 -28.81
N GLU A 101 -10.67 19.31 -28.78
CA GLU A 101 -9.70 19.60 -27.71
C GLU A 101 -10.38 19.63 -26.33
N ASP A 102 -11.57 20.23 -26.22
CA ASP A 102 -12.36 20.25 -24.98
C ASP A 102 -12.70 18.85 -24.46
N MET A 103 -13.02 17.91 -25.36
CA MET A 103 -13.22 16.51 -25.01
C MET A 103 -11.96 15.85 -24.45
N LEU A 104 -10.81 16.09 -25.11
CA LEU A 104 -9.52 15.53 -24.69
C LEU A 104 -9.09 16.07 -23.32
N GLU A 105 -9.28 17.36 -23.08
CA GLU A 105 -8.95 17.98 -21.81
C GLU A 105 -9.79 17.43 -20.66
N ARG A 106 -11.11 17.35 -20.83
CA ARG A 106 -12.02 16.76 -19.84
C ARG A 106 -11.68 15.29 -19.59
N LEU A 107 -11.40 14.52 -20.64
CA LEU A 107 -11.04 13.12 -20.54
C LEU A 107 -9.74 12.92 -19.76
N SER A 108 -8.75 13.77 -20.00
CA SER A 108 -7.45 13.69 -19.31
C SER A 108 -7.52 14.06 -17.82
N GLN A 109 -8.50 14.87 -17.42
CA GLN A 109 -8.69 15.30 -16.03
C GLN A 109 -9.61 14.36 -15.23
N ASP A 110 -10.43 13.54 -15.91
CA ASP A 110 -11.44 12.70 -15.27
C ASP A 110 -10.83 11.50 -14.54
N SER A 111 -9.86 10.83 -15.17
CA SER A 111 -9.25 9.63 -14.60
C SER A 111 -7.90 9.28 -15.23
N PRO A 112 -7.06 8.48 -14.54
CA PRO A 112 -5.81 7.95 -15.09
C PRO A 112 -5.99 7.23 -16.44
N LEU A 113 -7.01 6.38 -16.57
CA LEU A 113 -7.36 5.77 -17.86
C LEU A 113 -7.71 6.85 -18.90
N GLY A 114 -8.47 7.86 -18.51
CA GLY A 114 -8.83 8.97 -19.39
C GLY A 114 -7.61 9.71 -19.94
N GLN A 115 -6.58 9.91 -19.11
CA GLN A 115 -5.32 10.51 -19.52
C GLN A 115 -4.62 9.69 -20.61
N VAL A 116 -4.56 8.35 -20.44
CA VAL A 116 -3.96 7.45 -21.43
C VAL A 116 -4.74 7.44 -22.74
N LEU A 117 -6.07 7.38 -22.68
CA LEU A 117 -6.93 7.42 -23.89
C LEU A 117 -6.87 8.77 -24.61
N ALA A 118 -6.81 9.88 -23.86
CA ALA A 118 -6.66 11.21 -24.44
C ALA A 118 -5.33 11.39 -25.18
N SER A 119 -4.23 10.86 -24.64
CA SER A 119 -2.91 10.87 -25.30
C SER A 119 -2.96 10.13 -26.62
N GLY A 120 -3.59 8.94 -26.66
CA GLY A 120 -3.80 8.21 -27.92
C GLY A 120 -4.65 9.01 -28.92
N LEU A 121 -5.79 9.56 -28.48
CA LEU A 121 -6.69 10.33 -29.36
C LEU A 121 -6.10 11.64 -29.88
N ARG A 122 -5.15 12.26 -29.18
CA ARG A 122 -4.42 13.42 -29.75
C ARG A 122 -3.67 13.06 -31.02
N ASN A 123 -3.25 11.81 -31.14
CA ASN A 123 -2.50 11.29 -32.28
C ASN A 123 -3.35 10.44 -33.25
N TYR A 124 -4.69 10.57 -33.24
CA TYR A 124 -5.59 9.74 -34.02
C TYR A 124 -5.40 9.81 -35.56
N ARG A 125 -4.80 10.91 -36.06
CA ARG A 125 -4.45 11.10 -37.48
C ARG A 125 -3.06 10.62 -37.84
N SER A 126 -2.25 10.25 -36.84
CA SER A 126 -0.89 9.77 -37.05
C SER A 126 -0.88 8.28 -37.36
N SER A 127 0.29 7.73 -37.64
CA SER A 127 0.43 6.28 -37.80
C SER A 127 0.09 5.53 -36.52
N ARG A 128 -0.27 4.25 -36.65
CA ARG A 128 -0.56 3.37 -35.54
C ARG A 128 0.56 3.33 -34.50
N ASP A 129 1.81 3.32 -34.97
CA ASP A 129 2.98 3.25 -34.10
C ASP A 129 3.12 4.53 -33.26
N VAL A 130 2.98 5.72 -33.88
CA VAL A 130 3.01 7.00 -33.14
C VAL A 130 1.89 7.09 -32.10
N MET A 131 0.69 6.57 -32.43
CA MET A 131 -0.41 6.52 -31.44
C MET A 131 -0.10 5.59 -30.27
N LYS A 132 0.52 4.44 -30.55
CA LYS A 132 0.93 3.48 -29.50
C LYS A 132 2.03 4.07 -28.62
N ASP A 133 3.05 4.68 -29.21
CA ASP A 133 4.14 5.31 -28.47
C ASP A 133 3.61 6.39 -27.50
N ALA A 134 2.68 7.23 -27.97
CA ALA A 134 2.04 8.24 -27.13
C ALA A 134 1.20 7.65 -25.97
N ILE A 135 0.53 6.51 -26.21
CA ILE A 135 -0.21 5.75 -25.19
C ILE A 135 0.76 5.16 -24.16
N GLU A 136 1.86 4.55 -24.62
CA GLU A 136 2.86 3.93 -23.75
C GLU A 136 3.56 4.97 -22.87
N GLU A 137 3.93 6.13 -23.42
CA GLU A 137 4.49 7.25 -22.67
C GLU A 137 3.52 7.72 -21.58
N ALA A 138 2.25 7.98 -21.94
CA ALA A 138 1.22 8.39 -20.98
C ALA A 138 0.93 7.30 -19.93
N GLY A 139 0.87 6.05 -20.34
CA GLY A 139 0.68 4.89 -19.46
C GLY A 139 1.81 4.74 -18.45
N SER A 140 3.04 4.90 -18.90
CA SER A 140 4.24 4.88 -18.03
C SER A 140 4.21 6.02 -17.00
N ALA A 141 3.85 7.24 -17.42
CA ALA A 141 3.73 8.37 -16.51
C ALA A 141 2.65 8.14 -15.44
N VAL A 142 1.48 7.63 -15.84
CA VAL A 142 0.38 7.28 -14.93
C VAL A 142 0.79 6.16 -13.96
N ALA A 143 1.44 5.11 -14.46
CA ALA A 143 1.94 4.01 -13.62
C ALA A 143 2.91 4.53 -12.55
N HIS A 144 3.85 5.39 -12.95
CA HIS A 144 4.81 6.01 -12.03
C HIS A 144 4.12 6.87 -10.94
N GLU A 145 3.08 7.61 -11.30
CA GLU A 145 2.30 8.40 -10.34
C GLU A 145 1.55 7.50 -9.33
N LEU A 146 0.96 6.42 -9.81
CA LEU A 146 0.27 5.45 -8.94
C LEU A 146 1.24 4.75 -7.99
N GLU A 147 2.49 4.48 -8.38
CA GLU A 147 3.52 3.82 -7.59
C GLU A 147 4.24 4.75 -6.59
N ARG A 148 4.20 6.05 -6.79
CA ARG A 148 5.03 7.03 -6.07
C ARG A 148 5.08 6.85 -4.55
N PHE A 149 3.95 6.66 -3.88
CA PHE A 149 3.89 6.50 -2.43
C PHE A 149 3.99 5.03 -1.96
N LEU A 150 3.85 4.08 -2.89
CA LEU A 150 4.08 2.68 -2.59
C LEU A 150 5.55 2.43 -2.26
N THR A 151 6.47 3.06 -2.98
CA THR A 151 7.91 2.97 -2.71
C THR A 151 8.23 3.41 -1.28
N THR A 152 7.63 4.51 -0.80
CA THR A 152 7.79 4.97 0.59
C THR A 152 7.27 3.94 1.59
N LEU A 153 6.09 3.35 1.35
CA LEU A 153 5.53 2.31 2.21
C LEU A 153 6.40 1.06 2.26
N GLY A 154 6.96 0.65 1.10
CA GLY A 154 7.92 -0.45 1.01
C GLY A 154 9.22 -0.17 1.77
N THR A 155 9.71 1.06 1.70
CA THR A 155 10.89 1.51 2.46
C THR A 155 10.63 1.45 3.96
N ILE A 156 9.47 1.92 4.44
CA ILE A 156 9.08 1.82 5.85
C ILE A 156 9.04 0.36 6.29
N ALA A 157 8.44 -0.52 5.48
CA ALA A 157 8.33 -1.95 5.79
C ALA A 157 9.69 -2.64 5.96
N THR A 158 10.69 -2.21 5.20
CA THR A 158 12.05 -2.79 5.26
C THR A 158 12.94 -2.15 6.32
N ILE A 159 12.82 -0.84 6.55
CA ILE A 159 13.67 -0.10 7.49
C ILE A 159 13.17 -0.25 8.94
N SER A 160 11.86 -0.38 9.19
CA SER A 160 11.33 -0.43 10.55
C SER A 160 11.92 -1.55 11.43
N PRO A 161 12.12 -2.80 10.94
CA PRO A 161 12.78 -3.84 11.73
C PRO A 161 14.24 -3.50 12.05
N LEU A 162 14.95 -2.90 11.09
CA LEU A 162 16.35 -2.47 11.28
C LEU A 162 16.47 -1.36 12.32
N MET A 163 15.53 -0.43 12.31
CA MET A 163 15.45 0.62 13.34
C MET A 163 15.10 0.05 14.72
N GLY A 164 14.25 -0.98 14.76
CA GLY A 164 13.98 -1.72 16.00
C GLY A 164 15.24 -2.41 16.53
N LEU A 165 15.97 -3.10 15.65
CA LEU A 165 17.25 -3.72 16.00
C LEU A 165 18.29 -2.67 16.45
N PHE A 166 18.39 -1.53 15.76
CA PHE A 166 19.24 -0.43 16.17
C PHE A 166 18.92 0.05 17.60
N GLY A 167 17.62 0.16 17.93
CA GLY A 167 17.17 0.48 19.27
C GLY A 167 17.63 -0.52 20.34
N THR A 168 17.71 -1.82 20.02
CA THR A 168 18.28 -2.81 20.96
C THR A 168 19.78 -2.63 21.15
N VAL A 169 20.52 -2.32 20.09
CA VAL A 169 21.96 -2.06 20.19
C VAL A 169 22.23 -0.86 21.08
N VAL A 170 21.52 0.25 20.88
CA VAL A 170 21.63 1.45 21.74
C VAL A 170 21.29 1.11 23.19
N GLY A 171 20.16 0.44 23.44
CA GLY A 171 19.77 0.04 24.80
C GLY A 171 20.80 -0.87 25.49
N MET A 172 21.40 -1.81 24.75
CA MET A 172 22.44 -2.67 25.31
C MET A 172 23.72 -1.89 25.63
N ILE A 173 24.13 -0.94 24.80
CA ILE A 173 25.29 -0.07 25.08
C ILE A 173 25.03 0.76 26.36
N GLU A 174 23.85 1.32 26.53
CA GLU A 174 23.50 2.09 27.73
C GLU A 174 23.53 1.22 28.99
N ILE A 175 23.01 -0.01 28.94
CA ILE A 175 23.02 -0.96 30.06
C ILE A 175 24.45 -1.32 30.45
N PHE A 176 25.29 -1.74 29.50
CA PHE A 176 26.68 -2.13 29.79
C PHE A 176 27.54 -0.92 30.19
N GLY A 177 27.28 0.26 29.62
CA GLY A 177 27.98 1.48 29.95
C GLY A 177 27.68 2.01 31.35
N SER A 178 26.51 1.67 31.91
CA SER A 178 26.11 2.08 33.27
C SER A 178 26.55 1.12 34.39
N GLN A 179 27.13 -0.04 34.03
CA GLN A 179 27.56 -1.05 35.00
C GLN A 179 28.82 -0.59 35.77
N SER A 180 28.74 -0.67 37.11
CA SER A 180 29.88 -0.38 37.99
C SER A 180 30.83 -1.58 38.07
N PRO A 181 32.16 -1.34 38.20
CA PRO A 181 33.15 -2.43 38.36
C PRO A 181 32.94 -3.29 39.61
N THR A 182 32.13 -2.82 40.57
CA THR A 182 31.90 -3.48 41.87
C THR A 182 30.78 -4.53 41.88
N GLY A 183 30.13 -4.77 40.71
CA GLY A 183 29.13 -5.81 40.56
C GLY A 183 27.84 -5.29 39.90
N SER A 184 27.30 -6.07 38.98
CA SER A 184 26.02 -5.80 38.32
C SER A 184 24.90 -6.48 39.10
N ASN A 185 23.77 -5.77 39.27
CA ASN A 185 22.54 -6.35 39.77
C ASN A 185 21.89 -7.15 38.61
N PRO A 186 21.77 -8.51 38.69
CA PRO A 186 21.17 -9.32 37.62
C PRO A 186 19.75 -8.90 37.27
N GLN A 187 19.01 -8.32 38.20
CA GLN A 187 17.63 -7.86 37.95
C GLN A 187 17.60 -6.60 37.08
N GLU A 188 18.54 -5.66 37.30
CA GLU A 188 18.67 -4.44 36.47
C GLU A 188 19.10 -4.81 35.06
N LEU A 189 20.04 -5.75 34.92
CA LEU A 189 20.47 -6.25 33.63
C LEU A 189 19.31 -6.90 32.86
N ALA A 190 18.55 -7.78 33.51
CA ALA A 190 17.39 -8.45 32.92
C ALA A 190 16.30 -7.44 32.50
N HIS A 191 16.06 -6.41 33.33
CA HIS A 191 15.13 -5.34 33.02
C HIS A 191 15.57 -4.54 31.79
N GLY A 192 16.83 -4.12 31.74
CA GLY A 192 17.36 -3.38 30.61
C GLY A 192 17.34 -4.17 29.29
N ILE A 193 17.67 -5.46 29.31
CA ILE A 193 17.54 -6.33 28.14
C ILE A 193 16.09 -6.39 27.67
N SER A 194 15.13 -6.53 28.59
CA SER A 194 13.71 -6.54 28.24
C SER A 194 13.26 -5.25 27.55
N VAL A 195 13.72 -4.11 28.08
CA VAL A 195 13.44 -2.78 27.52
C VAL A 195 14.03 -2.64 26.09
N ALA A 196 15.26 -3.08 25.89
CA ALA A 196 15.90 -3.06 24.58
C ALA A 196 15.08 -3.89 23.56
N LEU A 197 14.60 -5.08 23.94
CA LEU A 197 13.78 -5.95 23.08
C LEU A 197 12.44 -5.32 22.67
N TYR A 198 11.87 -4.39 23.44
CA TYR A 198 10.66 -3.68 23.06
C TYR A 198 10.83 -2.91 21.75
N ASN A 199 11.98 -2.28 21.52
CA ASN A 199 12.25 -1.54 20.27
C ASN A 199 12.15 -2.44 19.04
N THR A 200 12.73 -3.66 19.09
CA THR A 200 12.60 -4.63 18.00
C THR A 200 11.16 -5.10 17.82
N GLY A 201 10.45 -5.39 18.93
CA GLY A 201 9.05 -5.76 18.89
C GLY A 201 8.19 -4.68 18.19
N PHE A 202 8.37 -3.41 18.55
CA PHE A 202 7.67 -2.30 17.90
C PHE A 202 8.05 -2.16 16.43
N GLY A 203 9.32 -2.30 16.06
CA GLY A 203 9.77 -2.29 14.67
C GLY A 203 9.07 -3.34 13.82
N LEU A 204 8.92 -4.57 14.34
CA LEU A 204 8.21 -5.66 13.67
C LEU A 204 6.70 -5.41 13.56
N VAL A 205 6.07 -4.88 14.61
CA VAL A 205 4.63 -4.54 14.61
C VAL A 205 4.29 -3.51 13.53
N ILE A 206 5.21 -2.59 13.23
CA ILE A 206 5.05 -1.61 12.14
C ILE A 206 5.33 -2.26 10.78
N ALA A 207 6.41 -3.03 10.68
CA ALA A 207 6.88 -3.58 9.41
C ALA A 207 5.94 -4.60 8.79
N ILE A 208 5.35 -5.48 9.60
CA ILE A 208 4.50 -6.57 9.09
C ILE A 208 3.26 -6.01 8.37
N PRO A 209 2.44 -5.13 8.96
CA PRO A 209 1.31 -4.54 8.25
C PRO A 209 1.75 -3.71 7.03
N ALA A 210 2.81 -2.90 7.18
CA ALA A 210 3.31 -2.08 6.07
C ALA A 210 3.71 -2.93 4.87
N MET A 211 4.38 -4.08 5.07
CA MET A 211 4.75 -5.01 4.01
C MET A 211 3.54 -5.66 3.36
N ILE A 212 2.55 -6.08 4.14
CA ILE A 212 1.32 -6.70 3.63
C ILE A 212 0.58 -5.72 2.73
N PHE A 213 0.36 -4.48 3.19
CA PHE A 213 -0.34 -3.47 2.42
C PHE A 213 0.46 -2.99 1.21
N PHE A 214 1.78 -2.86 1.32
CA PHE A 214 2.65 -2.56 0.19
C PHE A 214 2.47 -3.58 -0.94
N ARG A 215 2.55 -4.88 -0.64
CA ARG A 215 2.36 -5.94 -1.63
C ARG A 215 0.95 -5.95 -2.22
N HIS A 216 -0.06 -5.74 -1.39
CA HIS A 216 -1.44 -5.67 -1.83
C HIS A 216 -1.67 -4.52 -2.81
N PHE A 217 -1.23 -3.32 -2.47
CA PHE A 217 -1.41 -2.14 -3.33
C PHE A 217 -0.59 -2.25 -4.61
N ARG A 218 0.63 -2.77 -4.53
CA ARG A 218 1.46 -2.99 -5.71
C ARG A 218 0.77 -3.92 -6.72
N GLY A 219 0.27 -5.06 -6.29
CA GLY A 219 -0.47 -5.96 -7.17
C GLY A 219 -1.74 -5.32 -7.75
N ARG A 220 -2.40 -4.41 -7.02
CA ARG A 220 -3.53 -3.65 -7.56
C ARG A 220 -3.11 -2.65 -8.63
N VAL A 221 -2.01 -1.92 -8.45
CA VAL A 221 -1.48 -0.98 -9.45
C VAL A 221 -1.09 -1.73 -10.72
N GLU A 222 -0.36 -2.84 -10.60
CA GLU A 222 -0.01 -3.71 -11.74
C GLU A 222 -1.26 -4.18 -12.50
N GLY A 223 -2.32 -4.58 -11.77
CA GLY A 223 -3.60 -4.95 -12.38
C GLY A 223 -4.29 -3.81 -13.12
N PHE A 224 -4.24 -2.58 -12.59
CA PHE A 224 -4.81 -1.40 -13.27
C PHE A 224 -4.01 -1.04 -14.53
N VAL A 225 -2.68 -1.12 -14.49
CA VAL A 225 -1.84 -0.87 -15.67
C VAL A 225 -2.21 -1.82 -16.79
N VAL A 226 -2.30 -3.12 -16.52
CA VAL A 226 -2.71 -4.13 -17.52
C VAL A 226 -4.12 -3.85 -18.07
N GLU A 227 -5.07 -3.44 -17.21
CA GLU A 227 -6.44 -3.12 -17.66
C GLU A 227 -6.45 -1.86 -18.56
N MET A 228 -5.64 -0.83 -18.21
CA MET A 228 -5.47 0.38 -19.03
C MET A 228 -4.83 0.07 -20.39
N GLU A 229 -3.79 -0.74 -20.43
CA GLU A 229 -3.15 -1.20 -21.67
C GLU A 229 -4.13 -1.94 -22.59
N GLN A 230 -4.93 -2.84 -22.03
CA GLN A 230 -5.95 -3.55 -22.82
C GLN A 230 -7.01 -2.62 -23.42
N GLN A 231 -7.46 -1.61 -22.66
CA GLN A 231 -8.44 -0.65 -23.15
C GLN A 231 -7.82 0.29 -24.20
N ALA A 232 -6.58 0.71 -23.99
CA ALA A 232 -5.85 1.53 -24.94
C ALA A 232 -5.56 0.78 -26.27
N ALA A 233 -5.21 -0.50 -26.19
CA ALA A 233 -5.04 -1.33 -27.37
C ALA A 233 -6.34 -1.43 -28.20
N ARG A 234 -7.49 -1.61 -27.53
CA ARG A 234 -8.81 -1.60 -28.19
C ARG A 234 -9.12 -0.26 -28.86
N LEU A 235 -8.75 0.86 -28.23
CA LEU A 235 -8.89 2.19 -28.83
C LEU A 235 -8.11 2.28 -30.15
N VAL A 236 -6.84 1.87 -30.15
CA VAL A 236 -5.97 1.87 -31.32
C VAL A 236 -6.58 1.03 -32.46
N ASP A 237 -7.05 -0.19 -32.16
CA ASP A 237 -7.65 -1.08 -33.14
C ASP A 237 -8.91 -0.48 -33.80
N VAL A 238 -9.75 0.19 -33.02
CA VAL A 238 -10.96 0.85 -33.53
C VAL A 238 -10.64 2.09 -34.35
N VAL A 239 -9.70 2.92 -33.92
CA VAL A 239 -9.31 4.17 -34.64
C VAL A 239 -8.65 3.85 -35.98
N HIS A 240 -7.87 2.79 -36.08
CA HIS A 240 -7.20 2.37 -37.32
C HIS A 240 -7.99 1.37 -38.16
N GLY A 241 -9.24 1.07 -37.76
CA GLY A 241 -10.17 0.25 -38.61
C GLY A 241 -9.89 -1.25 -38.61
N GLU A 242 -9.10 -1.77 -37.70
CA GLU A 242 -8.79 -3.22 -37.65
C GLU A 242 -9.88 -4.05 -36.94
N ARG A 243 -10.82 -3.42 -36.23
CA ARG A 243 -12.01 -4.05 -35.64
C ARG A 243 -13.27 -3.26 -35.96
N PHE A 244 -13.98 -3.72 -36.99
CA PHE A 244 -15.33 -3.27 -37.32
C PHE A 244 -16.36 -4.16 -36.63
N GLU A 245 -16.48 -4.15 -35.34
CA GLU A 245 -17.66 -4.70 -34.65
C GLU A 245 -17.81 -4.13 -33.24
N PHE A 246 -18.29 -2.87 -33.18
CA PHE A 246 -19.02 -2.46 -32.01
C PHE A 246 -20.50 -2.82 -32.22
N GLN A 247 -20.90 -4.02 -31.84
CA GLN A 247 -22.30 -4.36 -31.67
C GLN A 247 -22.77 -3.73 -30.34
N PRO A 248 -23.67 -2.73 -30.38
CA PRO A 248 -24.23 -2.21 -29.13
C PRO A 248 -24.97 -3.34 -28.42
N PRO A 249 -24.97 -3.38 -27.07
CA PRO A 249 -25.69 -4.39 -26.33
C PRO A 249 -27.15 -4.34 -26.77
N HIS A 250 -27.67 -5.49 -27.25
CA HIS A 250 -29.07 -5.65 -27.63
C HIS A 250 -29.93 -5.29 -26.39
N THR A 251 -30.66 -4.17 -26.47
CA THR A 251 -31.74 -3.86 -25.56
C THR A 251 -32.80 -4.96 -25.77
N GLN A 252 -32.77 -5.95 -24.90
CA GLN A 252 -33.91 -6.90 -24.86
C GLN A 252 -35.11 -6.11 -24.30
N VAL A 253 -36.11 -5.95 -25.14
CA VAL A 253 -37.46 -5.46 -24.85
C VAL A 253 -38.20 -6.50 -24.00
#